data_fc966552dfe021368fd54d588d25ebe7
#
_entry.id   fc966552dfe021368fd54d588d25ebe7
#
_cell.length_a   1.000
_cell.length_b   1.000
_cell.length_c   1.000
_cell.angle_alpha   90.00
_cell.angle_beta   90.00
_cell.angle_gamma   90.00
#
_symmetry.space_group_name_H-M   'P 1'
#
loop_
_entity.id
_entity.type
_entity.pdbx_description
1 polymer ?
#
loop_
_entity_poly.entity_id
_entity_poly.type
_entity_poly.pdbx_seq_one_letter_code
_entity_poly.pdbx_strand_id
1 'polypeptide(L)'
;MMKKQSRNHNIIKIILANEERKYLGLTPIESHWERVDIKHVTLFFDGDVIRKKITHAEFESQQFSYLEEDVCVETAENRTIVLPKTLRGKPKKLNYTATTMFTRIGMYFMYNDGYVKIANATTQKTHYWTRIEGEEDKKLFDEWFDTWKNETTEEDLRELEVFKNETRKKQKYKEGDVFAFKIGRRNYGFGKIIIDVVSRRKAEEFRKNKNYGLAHLMGTALIVKVYHKMSDTKDIDIAELERCCSLPGQAVMDNHIYYNQYPIIGNLPVSNVDMNDAYLSVSRSINYNDSDIAYLQYGLIYKEIPLSEYKKHEEEHWPAYRNEGIGFCLDIDGLEDCTKEKSNDKYFEINTNDLRAPEHAKDREIIFKLFGLDASLDYQGNLELCKQ
;
A
#
# COMPACT_ATOMS: atom_id res chain seq x y z
N MET A 1 -16.27 -0.19 -48.60
CA MET A 1 -15.11 -1.01 -48.18
C MET A 1 -13.95 -0.07 -47.83
N MET A 2 -13.86 0.38 -46.60
CA MET A 2 -12.71 1.16 -46.11
C MET A 2 -11.60 0.20 -45.76
N LYS A 3 -10.46 0.29 -46.43
CA LYS A 3 -9.23 -0.44 -46.11
C LYS A 3 -8.76 0.02 -44.73
N LYS A 4 -8.76 -0.87 -43.73
CA LYS A 4 -8.02 -0.68 -42.49
C LYS A 4 -6.53 -0.55 -42.83
N GLN A 5 -6.01 0.67 -42.81
CA GLN A 5 -4.57 0.88 -42.77
C GLN A 5 -4.05 0.29 -41.44
N SER A 6 -3.27 -0.78 -41.56
CA SER A 6 -2.48 -1.27 -40.44
C SER A 6 -1.45 -0.18 -40.09
N ARG A 7 -1.70 0.58 -39.05
CA ARG A 7 -0.66 1.42 -38.44
C ARG A 7 0.38 0.45 -37.84
N ASN A 8 1.52 0.35 -38.48
CA ASN A 8 2.72 -0.21 -37.85
C ASN A 8 3.09 0.76 -36.69
N HIS A 9 2.57 0.53 -35.52
CA HIS A 9 3.04 1.18 -34.34
C HIS A 9 4.38 0.51 -33.99
N ASN A 10 5.46 1.25 -34.08
CA ASN A 10 6.73 0.85 -33.49
C ASN A 10 6.51 0.73 -31.97
N ILE A 11 6.39 -0.50 -31.51
CA ILE A 11 6.25 -0.78 -30.08
C ILE A 11 7.49 -0.22 -29.38
N ILE A 12 7.33 0.82 -28.62
CA ILE A 12 8.39 1.41 -27.80
C ILE A 12 8.72 0.40 -26.71
N LYS A 13 9.90 -0.22 -26.77
CA LYS A 13 10.35 -1.21 -25.79
C LYS A 13 11.40 -0.60 -24.89
N ILE A 14 11.24 -0.76 -23.58
CA ILE A 14 12.35 -0.61 -22.65
C ILE A 14 13.30 -1.79 -22.88
N ILE A 15 14.59 -1.48 -23.07
CA ILE A 15 15.64 -2.48 -23.19
C ILE A 15 16.71 -2.11 -22.17
N LEU A 16 16.79 -2.92 -21.11
CA LEU A 16 17.85 -2.78 -20.11
C LEU A 16 19.10 -3.53 -20.55
N ALA A 17 20.25 -2.87 -20.50
CA ALA A 17 21.54 -3.53 -20.62
C ALA A 17 21.83 -4.40 -19.38
N ASN A 18 22.69 -5.44 -19.53
CA ASN A 18 22.97 -6.33 -18.39
C ASN A 18 23.61 -5.59 -17.22
N GLU A 19 24.53 -4.68 -17.49
CA GLU A 19 25.20 -3.82 -16.53
C GLU A 19 24.25 -2.85 -15.80
N GLU A 20 23.11 -2.52 -16.41
CA GLU A 20 22.09 -1.65 -15.84
C GLU A 20 21.20 -2.36 -14.81
N ARG A 21 21.04 -3.67 -14.96
CA ARG A 21 20.18 -4.50 -14.08
C ARG A 21 20.59 -4.41 -12.60
N LYS A 22 21.87 -4.23 -12.33
CA LYS A 22 22.38 -4.08 -10.96
C LYS A 22 21.75 -2.92 -10.20
N TYR A 23 21.42 -1.82 -10.90
CA TYR A 23 20.79 -0.64 -10.27
C TYR A 23 19.34 -0.87 -9.83
N LEU A 24 18.72 -1.94 -10.33
CA LEU A 24 17.37 -2.37 -10.02
C LEU A 24 17.34 -3.67 -9.19
N GLY A 25 18.50 -4.19 -8.80
CA GLY A 25 18.65 -5.45 -8.08
C GLY A 25 18.32 -6.71 -8.90
N LEU A 26 18.11 -6.54 -10.21
CA LEU A 26 17.77 -7.64 -11.10
C LEU A 26 18.96 -8.55 -11.37
N THR A 27 18.71 -9.83 -11.59
CA THR A 27 19.75 -10.76 -12.05
C THR A 27 20.09 -10.47 -13.52
N PRO A 28 21.38 -10.57 -13.90
CA PRO A 28 21.76 -10.46 -15.30
C PRO A 28 21.15 -11.59 -16.14
N ILE A 29 21.06 -11.36 -17.46
CA ILE A 29 20.75 -12.39 -18.43
C ILE A 29 22.06 -13.06 -18.82
N GLU A 30 22.18 -14.36 -18.56
CA GLU A 30 23.38 -15.10 -18.90
C GLU A 30 23.53 -15.30 -20.42
N SER A 31 24.74 -15.21 -20.93
CA SER A 31 25.03 -15.27 -22.37
C SER A 31 24.63 -16.60 -23.03
N HIS A 32 24.56 -17.67 -22.23
CA HIS A 32 24.17 -19.00 -22.71
C HIS A 32 22.67 -19.24 -22.66
N TRP A 33 21.89 -18.32 -22.09
CA TRP A 33 20.44 -18.47 -22.06
C TRP A 33 19.84 -18.20 -23.43
N GLU A 34 18.93 -19.08 -23.84
CA GLU A 34 18.22 -18.92 -25.09
C GLU A 34 16.99 -18.01 -24.92
N ARG A 35 16.87 -17.05 -25.81
CA ARG A 35 15.74 -16.13 -25.86
C ARG A 35 14.61 -16.68 -26.72
N VAL A 36 13.37 -16.66 -26.19
CA VAL A 36 12.15 -17.05 -26.92
C VAL A 36 11.09 -15.94 -26.72
N ASP A 37 10.61 -15.38 -27.82
CA ASP A 37 9.57 -14.37 -27.80
C ASP A 37 8.18 -14.98 -28.06
N ILE A 38 7.20 -14.69 -27.17
CA ILE A 38 5.81 -15.14 -27.27
C ILE A 38 4.90 -13.91 -27.10
N LYS A 39 4.44 -13.33 -28.20
CA LYS A 39 3.65 -12.08 -28.21
C LYS A 39 4.40 -10.94 -27.49
N HIS A 40 3.88 -10.48 -26.36
CA HIS A 40 4.42 -9.40 -25.56
C HIS A 40 5.37 -9.90 -24.45
N VAL A 41 5.72 -11.18 -24.45
CA VAL A 41 6.56 -11.80 -23.44
C VAL A 41 7.83 -12.33 -24.07
N THR A 42 8.97 -11.99 -23.50
CA THR A 42 10.27 -12.58 -23.77
C THR A 42 10.64 -13.51 -22.64
N LEU A 43 10.96 -14.75 -22.94
CA LEU A 43 11.41 -15.78 -22.01
C LEU A 43 12.89 -16.07 -22.22
N PHE A 44 13.62 -16.32 -21.14
CA PHE A 44 15.03 -16.74 -21.18
C PHE A 44 15.16 -18.12 -20.56
N PHE A 45 15.68 -19.04 -21.34
CA PHE A 45 15.82 -20.44 -21.00
C PHE A 45 17.27 -20.81 -20.68
N ASP A 46 17.45 -21.51 -19.57
CA ASP A 46 18.66 -22.21 -19.21
C ASP A 46 18.37 -23.73 -19.38
N GLY A 47 18.76 -24.29 -20.53
CA GLY A 47 18.30 -25.61 -20.92
C GLY A 47 16.77 -25.66 -21.06
N ASP A 48 16.12 -26.55 -20.31
CA ASP A 48 14.66 -26.70 -20.31
C ASP A 48 13.95 -25.89 -19.21
N VAL A 49 14.70 -25.07 -18.48
CA VAL A 49 14.14 -24.25 -17.39
C VAL A 49 14.02 -22.79 -17.81
N ILE A 50 12.84 -22.21 -17.68
CA ILE A 50 12.65 -20.76 -17.83
C ILE A 50 13.14 -20.08 -16.56
N ARG A 51 14.15 -19.21 -16.70
CA ARG A 51 14.79 -18.50 -15.60
C ARG A 51 14.31 -17.05 -15.45
N LYS A 52 13.97 -16.42 -16.57
CA LYS A 52 13.57 -15.01 -16.55
C LYS A 52 12.42 -14.78 -17.54
N LYS A 53 11.53 -13.90 -17.18
CA LYS A 53 10.42 -13.44 -18.01
C LYS A 53 10.41 -11.92 -18.05
N ILE A 54 10.34 -11.36 -19.27
CA ILE A 54 10.13 -9.92 -19.49
C ILE A 54 8.81 -9.77 -20.22
N THR A 55 7.92 -8.97 -19.66
CA THR A 55 6.64 -8.65 -20.27
C THR A 55 6.66 -7.21 -20.73
N HIS A 56 6.34 -6.99 -22.01
CA HIS A 56 6.09 -5.67 -22.58
C HIS A 56 4.62 -5.62 -22.97
N ALA A 57 3.90 -4.61 -22.52
CA ALA A 57 2.53 -4.36 -22.95
C ALA A 57 2.39 -2.90 -23.40
N GLU A 58 1.71 -2.70 -24.49
CA GLU A 58 1.29 -1.40 -24.99
C GLU A 58 -0.22 -1.36 -24.97
N PHE A 59 -0.78 -0.30 -24.41
CA PHE A 59 -2.21 -0.06 -24.36
C PHE A 59 -2.63 0.97 -25.41
N GLU A 60 -3.87 0.93 -25.85
CA GLU A 60 -4.42 1.86 -26.85
C GLU A 60 -4.30 3.35 -26.46
N SER A 61 -4.07 3.63 -25.18
CA SER A 61 -3.89 4.96 -24.57
C SER A 61 -2.46 5.53 -24.66
N GLN A 62 -1.54 4.91 -25.40
CA GLN A 62 -0.10 5.23 -25.44
C GLN A 62 0.66 4.90 -24.14
N GLN A 63 0.00 4.27 -23.20
CA GLN A 63 0.63 3.76 -22.00
C GLN A 63 1.39 2.48 -22.32
N PHE A 64 2.58 2.33 -21.75
CA PHE A 64 3.29 1.07 -21.86
C PHE A 64 3.67 0.53 -20.48
N SER A 65 3.81 -0.79 -20.43
CA SER A 65 4.28 -1.45 -19.24
C SER A 65 5.51 -2.30 -19.53
N TYR A 66 6.39 -2.35 -18.55
CA TYR A 66 7.55 -3.22 -18.53
C TYR A 66 7.58 -3.96 -17.19
N LEU A 67 7.68 -5.29 -17.25
CA LEU A 67 7.84 -6.12 -16.06
C LEU A 67 8.94 -7.13 -16.32
N GLU A 68 10.05 -7.00 -15.62
CA GLU A 68 11.12 -8.00 -15.61
C GLU A 68 11.11 -8.75 -14.28
N GLU A 69 11.02 -10.08 -14.35
CA GLU A 69 10.88 -10.96 -13.21
C GLU A 69 11.65 -12.26 -13.40
N ASP A 70 12.29 -12.74 -12.34
CA ASP A 70 12.88 -14.05 -12.32
C ASP A 70 11.81 -15.10 -12.01
N VAL A 71 11.92 -16.24 -12.65
CA VAL A 71 11.02 -17.39 -12.50
C VAL A 71 11.85 -18.67 -12.46
N CYS A 72 11.24 -19.76 -12.03
CA CYS A 72 11.83 -21.10 -12.13
C CYS A 72 10.75 -22.07 -12.61
N VAL A 73 10.63 -22.20 -13.94
CA VAL A 73 9.58 -23.00 -14.54
C VAL A 73 10.18 -24.07 -15.43
N GLU A 74 10.01 -25.32 -15.03
CA GLU A 74 10.42 -26.47 -15.82
C GLU A 74 9.53 -26.64 -17.04
N THR A 75 10.12 -27.01 -18.16
CA THR A 75 9.43 -27.36 -19.40
C THR A 75 9.74 -28.78 -19.83
N ALA A 76 8.90 -29.36 -20.69
CA ALA A 76 9.18 -30.61 -21.34
C ALA A 76 10.19 -30.46 -22.48
N GLU A 77 10.70 -31.54 -22.94
CA GLU A 77 11.54 -31.61 -24.15
C GLU A 77 10.93 -30.81 -25.29
N ASN A 78 11.74 -30.11 -26.03
CA ASN A 78 11.35 -29.18 -27.08
C ASN A 78 10.50 -27.97 -26.60
N ARG A 79 10.39 -27.75 -25.29
CA ARG A 79 9.72 -26.59 -24.66
C ARG A 79 8.26 -26.39 -25.10
N THR A 80 7.62 -27.45 -25.55
CA THR A 80 6.22 -27.40 -26.01
C THR A 80 5.22 -27.47 -24.86
N ILE A 81 5.65 -27.99 -23.74
CA ILE A 81 4.81 -28.23 -22.56
C ILE A 81 5.47 -27.61 -21.33
N VAL A 82 4.71 -26.88 -20.53
CA VAL A 82 5.14 -26.28 -19.26
C VAL A 82 4.64 -27.16 -18.10
N LEU A 83 5.51 -27.43 -17.15
CA LEU A 83 5.17 -28.04 -15.87
C LEU A 83 5.01 -26.94 -14.79
N PRO A 84 4.17 -27.09 -13.77
CA PRO A 84 3.31 -28.23 -13.46
C PRO A 84 2.08 -28.36 -14.37
N LYS A 85 1.38 -29.48 -14.22
CA LYS A 85 0.16 -29.79 -14.94
C LYS A 85 -1.01 -28.89 -14.52
N THR A 86 -2.05 -28.84 -15.34
CA THR A 86 -3.33 -28.21 -15.01
C THR A 86 -4.01 -28.94 -13.83
N LEU A 87 -5.03 -28.33 -13.22
CA LEU A 87 -5.86 -28.98 -12.19
C LEU A 87 -6.46 -30.31 -12.62
N ARG A 88 -6.67 -30.52 -13.93
CA ARG A 88 -7.16 -31.80 -14.51
C ARG A 88 -6.04 -32.78 -14.82
N GLY A 89 -4.83 -32.56 -14.33
CA GLY A 89 -3.69 -33.43 -14.55
C GLY A 89 -3.07 -33.39 -15.95
N LYS A 90 -3.57 -32.56 -16.86
CA LYS A 90 -3.01 -32.43 -18.21
C LYS A 90 -1.84 -31.43 -18.21
N PRO A 91 -0.74 -31.71 -18.93
CA PRO A 91 0.35 -30.77 -19.12
C PRO A 91 -0.15 -29.46 -19.75
N LYS A 92 0.34 -28.32 -19.27
CA LYS A 92 0.05 -27.03 -19.89
C LYS A 92 0.92 -26.84 -21.13
N LYS A 93 0.30 -26.49 -22.25
CA LYS A 93 1.03 -26.07 -23.45
C LYS A 93 1.68 -24.71 -23.20
N LEU A 94 2.96 -24.57 -23.56
CA LEU A 94 3.65 -23.29 -23.50
C LEU A 94 3.02 -22.33 -24.53
N ASN A 95 2.39 -21.28 -24.04
CA ASN A 95 1.80 -20.22 -24.82
C ASN A 95 1.66 -18.96 -23.93
N TYR A 96 1.22 -17.85 -24.49
CA TYR A 96 1.05 -16.60 -23.76
C TYR A 96 0.22 -16.78 -22.46
N THR A 97 -0.92 -17.46 -22.54
CA THR A 97 -1.76 -17.69 -21.35
C THR A 97 -1.04 -18.49 -20.26
N ALA A 98 -0.21 -19.46 -20.64
CA ALA A 98 0.58 -20.21 -19.65
C ALA A 98 1.59 -19.31 -18.94
N THR A 99 2.19 -18.33 -19.64
CA THR A 99 3.18 -17.42 -19.05
C THR A 99 2.58 -16.48 -17.99
N THR A 100 1.27 -16.20 -18.02
CA THR A 100 0.60 -15.38 -17.02
C THR A 100 0.46 -16.06 -15.66
N MET A 101 0.66 -17.40 -15.63
CA MET A 101 0.55 -18.24 -14.42
C MET A 101 1.90 -18.53 -13.75
N PHE A 102 2.99 -18.01 -14.30
CA PHE A 102 4.32 -18.22 -13.70
C PHE A 102 4.41 -17.50 -12.35
N THR A 103 4.95 -18.19 -11.37
CA THR A 103 5.23 -17.59 -10.07
C THR A 103 6.60 -16.92 -10.13
N ARG A 104 6.62 -15.63 -9.88
CA ARG A 104 7.86 -14.84 -9.77
C ARG A 104 8.60 -15.20 -8.50
N ILE A 105 9.93 -15.13 -8.56
CA ILE A 105 10.85 -15.33 -7.43
C ILE A 105 11.87 -14.20 -7.37
N GLY A 106 12.46 -13.97 -6.20
CA GLY A 106 13.51 -12.97 -6.05
C GLY A 106 13.07 -11.54 -6.43
N MET A 107 14.03 -10.78 -6.94
CA MET A 107 13.80 -9.39 -7.35
C MET A 107 12.99 -9.30 -8.64
N TYR A 108 12.18 -8.25 -8.71
CA TYR A 108 11.50 -7.85 -9.93
C TYR A 108 11.46 -6.34 -10.05
N PHE A 109 11.40 -5.87 -11.28
CA PHE A 109 11.21 -4.48 -11.62
C PHE A 109 9.95 -4.31 -12.46
N MET A 110 9.15 -3.30 -12.12
CA MET A 110 7.94 -2.94 -12.86
C MET A 110 7.93 -1.44 -13.15
N TYR A 111 7.62 -1.12 -14.38
CA TYR A 111 7.18 0.21 -14.81
C TYR A 111 5.80 0.07 -15.44
N ASN A 112 4.84 0.89 -15.05
CA ASN A 112 3.50 0.87 -15.61
C ASN A 112 2.86 2.25 -15.46
N ASP A 113 2.67 2.97 -16.57
CA ASP A 113 2.00 4.28 -16.58
C ASP A 113 2.54 5.24 -15.51
N GLY A 114 3.84 5.48 -15.54
CA GLY A 114 4.53 6.32 -14.54
C GLY A 114 4.77 5.65 -13.19
N TYR A 115 4.16 4.50 -12.87
CA TYR A 115 4.47 3.76 -11.66
C TYR A 115 5.76 2.96 -11.82
N VAL A 116 6.70 3.24 -10.95
CA VAL A 116 7.98 2.53 -10.84
C VAL A 116 7.98 1.69 -9.56
N LYS A 117 8.38 0.43 -9.66
CA LYS A 117 8.49 -0.45 -8.50
C LYS A 117 9.68 -1.39 -8.59
N ILE A 118 10.51 -1.40 -7.54
CA ILE A 118 11.60 -2.35 -7.30
C ILE A 118 11.20 -3.17 -6.06
N ALA A 119 11.05 -4.48 -6.20
CA ALA A 119 10.55 -5.30 -5.10
C ALA A 119 11.06 -6.75 -5.17
N ASN A 120 10.89 -7.48 -4.07
CA ASN A 120 11.27 -8.87 -3.93
C ASN A 120 10.03 -9.73 -3.71
N ALA A 121 9.71 -10.59 -4.68
CA ALA A 121 8.54 -11.46 -4.66
C ALA A 121 8.64 -12.57 -3.59
N THR A 122 9.84 -13.04 -3.28
CA THR A 122 10.07 -14.07 -2.27
C THR A 122 9.77 -13.57 -0.87
N THR A 123 10.23 -12.35 -0.54
CA THR A 123 9.99 -11.73 0.77
C THR A 123 8.65 -11.00 0.85
N GLN A 124 8.04 -10.69 -0.30
CA GLN A 124 6.86 -9.83 -0.44
C GLN A 124 7.10 -8.39 0.03
N LYS A 125 8.33 -7.91 -0.09
CA LYS A 125 8.73 -6.56 0.28
C LYS A 125 8.95 -5.69 -0.95
N THR A 126 8.74 -4.38 -0.77
CA THR A 126 9.05 -3.35 -1.75
C THR A 126 10.29 -2.59 -1.28
N HIS A 127 11.32 -2.49 -2.13
CA HIS A 127 12.50 -1.70 -1.87
C HIS A 127 12.26 -0.22 -2.18
N TYR A 128 11.63 0.03 -3.32
CA TYR A 128 11.30 1.37 -3.79
C TYR A 128 10.05 1.36 -4.66
N TRP A 129 9.23 2.39 -4.52
CA TRP A 129 8.16 2.68 -5.45
C TRP A 129 7.96 4.19 -5.54
N THR A 130 7.54 4.65 -6.71
CA THR A 130 7.18 6.04 -6.94
C THR A 130 6.21 6.14 -8.11
N ARG A 131 5.56 7.29 -8.23
CA ARG A 131 4.86 7.71 -9.43
C ARG A 131 5.60 8.89 -10.02
N ILE A 132 5.98 8.78 -11.27
CA ILE A 132 6.55 9.86 -12.07
C ILE A 132 5.47 10.39 -13.01
N GLU A 133 5.39 11.70 -13.13
CA GLU A 133 4.34 12.36 -13.90
C GLU A 133 4.92 13.03 -15.15
N GLY A 134 4.20 12.98 -16.27
CA GLY A 134 4.55 13.63 -17.52
C GLY A 134 3.75 13.07 -18.70
N GLU A 135 4.00 13.63 -19.88
CA GLU A 135 3.19 13.34 -21.09
C GLU A 135 3.70 12.18 -21.95
N GLU A 136 5.00 11.85 -21.87
CA GLU A 136 5.64 10.83 -22.71
C GLU A 136 6.27 9.71 -21.88
N ASP A 137 5.56 8.60 -21.74
CA ASP A 137 5.90 7.46 -20.89
C ASP A 137 7.35 6.95 -21.02
N LYS A 138 7.85 6.79 -22.25
CA LYS A 138 9.21 6.30 -22.45
C LYS A 138 10.26 7.32 -22.03
N LYS A 139 10.06 8.58 -22.37
CA LYS A 139 10.98 9.66 -22.01
C LYS A 139 11.03 9.82 -20.50
N LEU A 140 9.89 9.73 -19.83
CA LEU A 140 9.79 9.73 -18.39
C LEU A 140 10.58 8.60 -17.75
N PHE A 141 10.45 7.38 -18.30
CA PHE A 141 11.23 6.25 -17.84
C PHE A 141 12.73 6.48 -18.02
N ASP A 142 13.16 6.90 -19.22
CA ASP A 142 14.57 7.11 -19.53
C ASP A 142 15.18 8.19 -18.62
N GLU A 143 14.51 9.33 -18.43
CA GLU A 143 14.94 10.42 -17.54
C GLU A 143 15.00 9.99 -16.07
N TRP A 144 13.98 9.29 -15.61
CA TRP A 144 13.96 8.73 -14.25
C TRP A 144 15.11 7.74 -14.06
N PHE A 145 15.31 6.82 -15.00
CA PHE A 145 16.31 5.77 -14.87
C PHE A 145 17.75 6.32 -14.94
N ASP A 146 17.98 7.31 -15.80
CA ASP A 146 19.27 7.99 -15.87
C ASP A 146 19.58 8.72 -14.56
N THR A 147 18.59 9.44 -14.00
CA THR A 147 18.72 10.08 -12.68
C THR A 147 19.00 9.02 -11.60
N TRP A 148 18.21 7.95 -11.57
CA TRP A 148 18.37 6.84 -10.64
C TRP A 148 19.79 6.25 -10.67
N LYS A 149 20.32 6.00 -11.87
CA LYS A 149 21.71 5.48 -12.04
C LYS A 149 22.75 6.48 -11.54
N ASN A 150 22.63 7.74 -11.95
CA ASN A 150 23.60 8.79 -11.62
C ASN A 150 23.67 9.11 -10.13
N GLU A 151 22.54 9.01 -9.43
CA GLU A 151 22.45 9.22 -7.99
C GLU A 151 22.78 7.98 -7.17
N THR A 152 22.91 6.79 -7.80
CA THR A 152 23.19 5.55 -7.08
C THR A 152 24.60 5.54 -6.54
N THR A 153 24.72 5.42 -5.23
CA THR A 153 25.98 5.27 -4.51
C THR A 153 26.33 3.78 -4.30
N GLU A 154 27.56 3.51 -3.88
CA GLU A 154 27.97 2.16 -3.48
C GLU A 154 27.20 1.65 -2.27
N GLU A 155 26.72 2.55 -1.39
CA GLU A 155 25.88 2.20 -0.25
C GLU A 155 24.49 1.75 -0.72
N ASP A 156 23.88 2.46 -1.67
CA ASP A 156 22.59 2.06 -2.25
C ASP A 156 22.68 0.67 -2.89
N LEU A 157 23.77 0.37 -3.59
CA LEU A 157 24.00 -0.96 -4.18
C LEU A 157 24.16 -2.04 -3.12
N ARG A 158 24.86 -1.76 -2.02
CA ARG A 158 24.98 -2.69 -0.89
C ARG A 158 23.65 -2.95 -0.21
N GLU A 159 22.87 -1.90 0.02
CA GLU A 159 21.52 -2.03 0.59
C GLU A 159 20.61 -2.88 -0.31
N LEU A 160 20.67 -2.64 -1.62
CA LEU A 160 19.89 -3.39 -2.61
C LEU A 160 20.29 -4.88 -2.65
N GLU A 161 21.59 -5.17 -2.52
CA GLU A 161 22.08 -6.56 -2.48
C GLU A 161 21.66 -7.26 -1.16
N VAL A 162 21.70 -6.56 -0.03
CA VAL A 162 21.16 -7.07 1.24
C VAL A 162 19.66 -7.38 1.09
N PHE A 163 18.90 -6.45 0.52
CA PHE A 163 17.48 -6.61 0.29
C PHE A 163 17.14 -7.79 -0.65
N LYS A 164 17.95 -7.97 -1.71
CA LYS A 164 17.81 -9.08 -2.65
C LYS A 164 17.96 -10.43 -1.96
N ASN A 165 18.89 -10.55 -1.03
CA ASN A 165 19.24 -11.79 -0.34
C ASN A 165 18.46 -12.00 0.96
N GLU A 166 17.54 -11.12 1.31
CA GLU A 166 16.71 -11.29 2.49
C GLU A 166 15.84 -12.55 2.41
N THR A 167 15.61 -13.17 3.56
CA THR A 167 14.62 -14.24 3.70
C THR A 167 13.30 -13.69 4.22
N ARG A 168 12.21 -14.33 3.82
CA ARG A 168 10.86 -13.96 4.29
C ARG A 168 10.77 -14.18 5.80
N LYS A 169 10.49 -13.11 6.54
CA LYS A 169 10.29 -13.13 8.00
C LYS A 169 8.86 -12.72 8.34
N LYS A 170 8.30 -13.34 9.36
CA LYS A 170 7.04 -12.94 9.95
C LYS A 170 7.33 -12.24 11.26
N GLN A 171 6.75 -11.07 11.44
CA GLN A 171 6.91 -10.24 12.63
C GLN A 171 5.62 -10.28 13.45
N LYS A 172 5.74 -10.50 14.75
CA LYS A 172 4.61 -10.31 15.68
C LYS A 172 4.50 -8.82 16.00
N TYR A 173 3.29 -8.37 16.19
CA TYR A 173 2.99 -6.98 16.54
C TYR A 173 1.89 -6.90 17.59
N LYS A 174 1.78 -5.75 18.25
CA LYS A 174 0.75 -5.41 19.22
C LYS A 174 0.51 -3.90 19.27
N GLU A 175 -0.54 -3.48 19.92
CA GLU A 175 -0.80 -2.06 20.18
C GLU A 175 0.37 -1.41 20.94
N GLY A 176 0.71 -0.19 20.55
CA GLY A 176 1.86 0.56 21.03
C GLY A 176 3.17 0.29 20.27
N ASP A 177 3.23 -0.74 19.43
CA ASP A 177 4.45 -0.96 18.65
C ASP A 177 4.68 0.18 17.68
N VAL A 178 5.93 0.68 17.70
CA VAL A 178 6.45 1.71 16.81
C VAL A 178 7.19 1.02 15.68
N PHE A 179 6.88 1.42 14.47
CA PHE A 179 7.50 0.89 13.27
C PHE A 179 8.15 1.98 12.43
N ALA A 180 9.18 1.61 11.68
CA ALA A 180 9.80 2.46 10.67
C ALA A 180 9.36 2.01 9.28
N PHE A 181 9.27 2.94 8.32
CA PHE A 181 8.99 2.67 6.92
C PHE A 181 9.82 3.59 6.03
N LYS A 182 10.17 3.12 4.83
CA LYS A 182 10.92 3.96 3.89
C LYS A 182 10.03 5.05 3.28
N ILE A 183 10.59 6.24 3.19
CA ILE A 183 10.07 7.38 2.43
C ILE A 183 11.08 7.67 1.32
N GLY A 184 10.68 7.45 0.08
CA GLY A 184 11.59 7.53 -1.06
C GLY A 184 12.71 6.50 -0.97
N ARG A 185 13.92 6.89 -1.36
CA ARG A 185 15.06 5.97 -1.49
C ARG A 185 15.85 5.80 -0.19
N ARG A 186 16.06 6.88 0.58
CA ARG A 186 17.05 6.94 1.66
C ARG A 186 16.51 7.36 3.02
N ASN A 187 15.28 7.88 3.06
CA ASN A 187 14.69 8.37 4.30
C ASN A 187 13.74 7.34 4.93
N TYR A 188 13.53 7.50 6.22
CA TYR A 188 12.57 6.74 7.02
C TYR A 188 11.57 7.68 7.67
N GLY A 189 10.30 7.26 7.64
CA GLY A 189 9.24 7.76 8.49
C GLY A 189 8.94 6.78 9.60
N PHE A 190 8.15 7.20 10.57
CA PHE A 190 7.83 6.44 11.77
C PHE A 190 6.33 6.45 12.04
N GLY A 191 5.81 5.31 12.43
CA GLY A 191 4.41 5.18 12.79
C GLY A 191 4.22 4.33 14.04
N LYS A 192 3.00 4.32 14.57
CA LYS A 192 2.62 3.58 15.78
C LYS A 192 1.30 2.86 15.55
N ILE A 193 1.21 1.62 16.00
CA ILE A 193 -0.04 0.86 16.03
C ILE A 193 -0.87 1.35 17.22
N ILE A 194 -2.04 1.93 16.93
CA ILE A 194 -2.95 2.44 17.97
C ILE A 194 -3.96 1.35 18.35
N ILE A 195 -4.55 0.67 17.35
CA ILE A 195 -5.57 -0.35 17.56
C ILE A 195 -5.26 -1.57 16.70
N ASP A 196 -5.18 -2.74 17.32
CA ASP A 196 -5.23 -4.04 16.65
C ASP A 196 -6.69 -4.49 16.58
N VAL A 197 -7.34 -4.24 15.45
CA VAL A 197 -8.76 -4.51 15.25
C VAL A 197 -9.10 -5.99 15.46
N VAL A 198 -8.21 -6.89 15.02
CA VAL A 198 -8.43 -8.35 15.18
C VAL A 198 -8.36 -8.77 16.64
N SER A 199 -7.41 -8.24 17.39
CA SER A 199 -7.31 -8.50 18.84
C SER A 199 -8.51 -7.93 19.59
N ARG A 200 -8.94 -6.72 19.24
CA ARG A 200 -10.13 -6.09 19.83
C ARG A 200 -11.42 -6.85 19.53
N ARG A 201 -11.59 -7.39 18.33
CA ARG A 201 -12.75 -8.25 17.97
C ARG A 201 -12.91 -9.49 18.85
N LYS A 202 -11.83 -9.96 19.49
CA LYS A 202 -11.84 -11.10 20.40
C LYS A 202 -12.26 -10.71 21.83
N ALA A 203 -12.21 -9.42 22.17
CA ALA A 203 -12.59 -8.93 23.48
C ALA A 203 -14.11 -9.09 23.71
N GLU A 204 -14.52 -9.37 24.95
CA GLU A 204 -15.93 -9.58 25.32
C GLU A 204 -16.79 -8.35 25.01
N GLU A 205 -16.25 -7.17 25.28
CA GLU A 205 -16.86 -5.88 25.02
C GLU A 205 -17.25 -5.71 23.56
N PHE A 206 -16.35 -6.10 22.64
CA PHE A 206 -16.61 -6.06 21.21
C PHE A 206 -17.65 -7.10 20.77
N ARG A 207 -17.67 -8.27 21.39
CA ARG A 207 -18.65 -9.32 21.07
C ARG A 207 -20.07 -8.93 21.48
N LYS A 208 -20.24 -8.12 22.50
CA LYS A 208 -21.55 -7.60 22.94
C LYS A 208 -22.11 -6.56 21.97
N ASN A 209 -21.24 -5.81 21.30
CA ASN A 209 -21.62 -4.80 20.32
C ASN A 209 -21.34 -5.29 18.90
N LYS A 210 -22.32 -5.99 18.30
CA LYS A 210 -22.18 -6.59 16.96
C LYS A 210 -22.01 -5.57 15.82
N ASN A 211 -22.36 -4.31 16.06
CA ASN A 211 -22.40 -3.27 15.04
C ASN A 211 -21.20 -2.30 15.16
N TYR A 212 -20.11 -2.73 15.76
CA TYR A 212 -18.90 -1.92 15.79
C TYR A 212 -18.44 -1.61 14.36
N GLY A 213 -18.27 -0.32 14.01
CA GLY A 213 -17.83 0.09 12.68
C GLY A 213 -16.50 -0.54 12.27
N LEU A 214 -15.58 -0.75 13.21
CA LEU A 214 -14.34 -1.48 12.99
C LEU A 214 -14.56 -2.95 12.57
N ALA A 215 -15.73 -3.54 12.84
CA ALA A 215 -16.05 -4.90 12.41
C ALA A 215 -16.16 -5.02 10.88
N HIS A 216 -16.44 -3.93 10.19
CA HIS A 216 -16.55 -3.90 8.74
C HIS A 216 -15.19 -3.78 8.03
N LEU A 217 -14.12 -3.46 8.74
CA LEU A 217 -12.77 -3.47 8.16
C LEU A 217 -12.36 -4.91 7.85
N MET A 218 -12.08 -5.16 6.57
CA MET A 218 -11.73 -6.50 6.10
C MET A 218 -10.37 -6.96 6.60
N GLY A 219 -10.17 -8.28 6.67
CA GLY A 219 -8.88 -8.89 6.94
C GLY A 219 -8.31 -8.58 8.32
N THR A 220 -7.00 -8.41 8.40
CA THR A 220 -6.23 -8.09 9.61
C THR A 220 -5.94 -6.60 9.68
N ALA A 221 -6.99 -5.81 9.90
CA ALA A 221 -6.90 -4.36 9.96
C ALA A 221 -6.20 -3.88 11.23
N LEU A 222 -5.37 -2.84 11.06
CA LEU A 222 -4.75 -2.06 12.13
C LEU A 222 -5.16 -0.60 11.98
N ILE A 223 -5.35 0.11 13.07
CA ILE A 223 -5.37 1.57 13.07
C ILE A 223 -3.98 2.03 13.49
N VAL A 224 -3.38 2.83 12.63
CA VAL A 224 -2.03 3.36 12.83
C VAL A 224 -2.02 4.87 12.70
N LYS A 225 -1.03 5.52 13.31
CA LYS A 225 -0.70 6.92 13.05
C LYS A 225 0.73 7.05 12.56
N VAL A 226 1.02 8.11 11.83
CA VAL A 226 2.34 8.44 11.31
C VAL A 226 2.82 9.73 11.94
N TYR A 227 4.04 9.75 12.46
CA TYR A 227 4.63 10.94 13.08
C TYR A 227 5.21 11.90 12.04
N HIS A 228 5.15 13.20 12.33
CA HIS A 228 5.86 14.25 11.57
C HIS A 228 7.36 14.21 11.89
N LYS A 229 7.98 13.07 11.58
CA LYS A 229 9.40 12.82 11.81
C LYS A 229 9.98 12.04 10.64
N MET A 230 11.03 12.57 10.05
CA MET A 230 11.88 11.88 9.08
C MET A 230 13.31 11.75 9.61
N SER A 231 14.01 10.70 9.21
CA SER A 231 15.43 10.46 9.49
C SER A 231 16.06 9.70 8.34
N ASP A 232 17.35 9.82 8.17
CA ASP A 232 18.18 9.00 7.25
C ASP A 232 18.46 7.60 7.81
N THR A 233 18.14 7.35 9.06
CA THR A 233 18.24 6.06 9.74
C THR A 233 16.93 5.67 10.42
N LYS A 234 16.67 4.35 10.48
CA LYS A 234 15.57 3.80 11.29
C LYS A 234 15.91 3.70 12.79
N ASP A 235 17.21 3.81 13.13
CA ASP A 235 17.70 3.67 14.49
C ASP A 235 17.66 5.05 15.17
N ILE A 236 16.51 5.38 15.76
CA ILE A 236 16.23 6.63 16.48
C ILE A 236 15.90 6.34 17.95
N ASP A 237 16.04 7.35 18.79
CA ASP A 237 15.41 7.28 20.12
C ASP A 237 13.88 7.44 20.00
N ILE A 238 13.15 6.33 20.19
CA ILE A 238 11.71 6.34 20.04
C ILE A 238 10.99 7.26 21.05
N ALA A 239 11.63 7.60 22.17
CA ALA A 239 11.09 8.55 23.14
C ALA A 239 10.91 9.96 22.56
N GLU A 240 11.69 10.31 21.55
CA GLU A 240 11.49 11.58 20.82
C GLU A 240 10.12 11.66 20.15
N LEU A 241 9.55 10.52 19.73
CA LEU A 241 8.26 10.47 19.03
C LEU A 241 7.08 10.86 19.92
N GLU A 242 7.20 10.73 21.25
CA GLU A 242 6.15 11.17 22.18
C GLU A 242 5.89 12.69 22.11
N ARG A 243 6.89 13.45 21.62
CA ARG A 243 6.81 14.91 21.48
C ARG A 243 6.47 15.35 20.05
N CYS A 244 6.40 14.41 19.13
CA CYS A 244 6.09 14.72 17.73
C CYS A 244 4.59 14.73 17.49
N CYS A 245 4.12 15.73 16.73
CA CYS A 245 2.80 15.66 16.12
C CYS A 245 2.70 14.47 15.18
N SER A 246 1.49 14.07 14.88
CA SER A 246 1.22 12.95 13.97
C SER A 246 0.10 13.28 13.00
N LEU A 247 0.11 12.60 11.87
CA LEU A 247 -1.02 12.55 10.96
C LEU A 247 -2.21 11.87 11.63
N PRO A 248 -3.43 12.21 11.23
CA PRO A 248 -4.64 11.54 11.71
C PRO A 248 -4.59 10.03 11.46
N GLY A 249 -5.11 9.25 12.41
CA GLY A 249 -5.08 7.80 12.36
C GLY A 249 -5.78 7.22 11.13
N GLN A 250 -5.20 6.17 10.57
CA GLN A 250 -5.66 5.50 9.35
C GLN A 250 -5.80 4.01 9.55
N ALA A 251 -6.72 3.40 8.78
CA ALA A 251 -6.87 1.96 8.74
C ALA A 251 -5.97 1.36 7.65
N VAL A 252 -5.11 0.41 8.02
CA VAL A 252 -4.22 -0.30 7.10
C VAL A 252 -4.28 -1.80 7.32
N MET A 253 -3.97 -2.59 6.28
CA MET A 253 -3.75 -4.02 6.42
C MET A 253 -2.42 -4.28 7.12
N ASP A 254 -2.34 -5.35 7.89
CA ASP A 254 -1.13 -5.71 8.65
C ASP A 254 0.04 -6.21 7.79
N ASN A 255 -0.17 -6.47 6.50
CA ASN A 255 0.77 -7.17 5.62
C ASN A 255 2.19 -6.61 5.69
N HIS A 256 2.36 -5.28 5.63
CA HIS A 256 3.68 -4.66 5.63
C HIS A 256 4.37 -4.79 6.99
N ILE A 257 3.61 -4.76 8.08
CA ILE A 257 4.14 -5.00 9.43
C ILE A 257 4.41 -6.49 9.59
N TYR A 258 3.44 -7.35 9.27
CA TYR A 258 3.56 -8.80 9.45
C TYR A 258 4.72 -9.42 8.67
N TYR A 259 4.99 -8.97 7.44
CA TYR A 259 6.13 -9.42 6.63
C TYR A 259 7.40 -8.59 6.83
N ASN A 260 7.43 -7.77 7.89
CA ASN A 260 8.60 -6.97 8.25
C ASN A 260 9.06 -6.03 7.12
N GLN A 261 8.13 -5.55 6.30
CA GLN A 261 8.37 -4.43 5.41
C GLN A 261 8.52 -3.14 6.24
N TYR A 262 7.69 -3.00 7.27
CA TYR A 262 7.77 -1.99 8.29
C TYR A 262 8.28 -2.63 9.59
N PRO A 263 9.61 -2.62 9.83
CA PRO A 263 10.18 -3.22 11.02
C PRO A 263 9.72 -2.49 12.28
N ILE A 264 9.36 -3.26 13.32
CA ILE A 264 9.12 -2.71 14.65
C ILE A 264 10.46 -2.35 15.26
N ILE A 265 10.58 -1.10 15.72
CA ILE A 265 11.79 -0.52 16.29
C ILE A 265 11.68 -0.30 17.81
N GLY A 266 10.50 -0.45 18.37
CA GLY A 266 10.25 -0.34 19.80
C GLY A 266 8.76 -0.35 20.14
N ASN A 267 8.43 0.00 21.40
CA ASN A 267 7.05 0.08 21.86
C ASN A 267 6.88 1.30 22.76
N LEU A 268 5.88 2.11 22.47
CA LEU A 268 5.37 3.21 23.28
C LEU A 268 3.91 2.89 23.63
N PRO A 269 3.53 2.74 24.89
CA PRO A 269 2.14 2.46 25.25
C PRO A 269 1.17 3.44 24.60
N VAL A 270 0.00 2.94 24.19
CA VAL A 270 -1.04 3.80 23.63
C VAL A 270 -1.56 4.73 24.70
N SER A 271 -1.55 6.03 24.43
CA SER A 271 -1.99 7.10 25.32
C SER A 271 -3.34 7.68 24.88
N ASN A 272 -3.95 8.50 25.74
CA ASN A 272 -5.16 9.25 25.38
C ASN A 272 -4.91 10.21 24.21
N VAL A 273 -3.71 10.78 24.10
CA VAL A 273 -3.34 11.65 22.97
C VAL A 273 -3.36 10.88 21.66
N ASP A 274 -2.86 9.64 21.65
CA ASP A 274 -2.93 8.78 20.45
C ASP A 274 -4.37 8.51 20.03
N MET A 275 -5.28 8.38 20.99
CA MET A 275 -6.69 8.12 20.73
C MET A 275 -7.45 9.34 20.26
N ASN A 276 -7.00 10.58 20.56
CA ASN A 276 -7.58 11.80 20.01
C ASN A 276 -7.43 11.85 18.48
N ASP A 277 -6.29 11.33 17.98
CA ASP A 277 -6.00 11.23 16.56
C ASP A 277 -6.51 9.93 15.93
N ALA A 278 -7.25 9.12 16.69
CA ALA A 278 -7.77 7.85 16.21
C ALA A 278 -8.75 8.03 15.04
N TYR A 279 -8.99 6.93 14.37
CA TYR A 279 -9.93 6.80 13.26
C TYR A 279 -11.30 7.40 13.63
N LEU A 280 -11.78 8.34 12.80
CA LEU A 280 -13.10 8.98 12.92
C LEU A 280 -13.84 8.83 11.59
N SER A 281 -15.00 8.19 11.64
CA SER A 281 -15.85 7.97 10.47
C SER A 281 -17.32 8.11 10.83
N VAL A 282 -18.08 8.75 9.97
CA VAL A 282 -19.54 8.85 10.04
C VAL A 282 -20.11 8.40 8.72
N SER A 283 -21.01 7.44 8.71
CA SER A 283 -21.61 6.91 7.49
C SER A 283 -22.91 6.19 7.76
N ARG A 284 -23.60 5.81 6.68
CA ARG A 284 -24.68 4.83 6.75
C ARG A 284 -24.10 3.45 7.06
N SER A 285 -24.90 2.60 7.72
CA SER A 285 -24.52 1.20 7.90
C SER A 285 -24.15 0.56 6.57
N ILE A 286 -23.03 -0.16 6.54
CA ILE A 286 -22.56 -0.88 5.37
C ILE A 286 -23.42 -2.13 5.09
N ASN A 287 -24.12 -2.63 6.10
CA ASN A 287 -25.02 -3.76 5.94
C ASN A 287 -26.23 -3.34 5.12
N TYR A 288 -26.41 -3.94 3.95
CA TYR A 288 -27.58 -3.75 3.10
C TYR A 288 -28.92 -3.95 3.84
N ASN A 289 -28.90 -4.73 4.92
CA ASN A 289 -30.06 -5.00 5.75
C ASN A 289 -30.33 -3.91 6.81
N ASP A 290 -29.37 -3.01 7.05
CA ASP A 290 -29.45 -1.94 8.07
C ASP A 290 -29.46 -0.56 7.40
N SER A 291 -30.21 -0.43 6.30
CA SER A 291 -30.27 0.78 5.48
C SER A 291 -30.79 2.03 6.21
N ASP A 292 -31.35 1.86 7.38
CA ASP A 292 -32.05 2.89 8.14
C ASP A 292 -31.23 3.44 9.32
N ILE A 293 -29.92 3.13 9.37
CA ILE A 293 -29.03 3.53 10.45
C ILE A 293 -27.89 4.39 9.90
N ALA A 294 -27.58 5.48 10.59
CA ALA A 294 -26.29 6.17 10.50
C ALA A 294 -25.43 5.80 11.72
N TYR A 295 -24.13 5.64 11.54
CA TYR A 295 -23.22 5.37 12.62
C TYR A 295 -22.06 6.37 12.69
N LEU A 296 -21.53 6.54 13.88
CA LEU A 296 -20.27 7.23 14.14
C LEU A 296 -19.30 6.26 14.82
N GLN A 297 -18.10 6.15 14.27
CA GLN A 297 -16.97 5.46 14.88
C GLN A 297 -15.89 6.46 15.20
N TYR A 298 -15.56 6.62 16.49
CA TYR A 298 -14.43 7.45 16.93
C TYR A 298 -13.52 6.57 17.81
N GLY A 299 -12.40 6.16 17.27
CA GLY A 299 -11.56 5.15 17.92
C GLY A 299 -12.36 3.89 18.25
N LEU A 300 -12.53 3.59 19.55
CA LEU A 300 -13.34 2.47 20.04
C LEU A 300 -14.77 2.89 20.41
N ILE A 301 -15.11 4.18 20.34
CA ILE A 301 -16.47 4.67 20.55
C ILE A 301 -17.29 4.37 19.30
N TYR A 302 -18.43 3.71 19.48
CA TYR A 302 -19.38 3.41 18.41
C TYR A 302 -20.79 3.82 18.83
N LYS A 303 -21.45 4.59 17.99
CA LYS A 303 -22.81 5.07 18.19
C LYS A 303 -23.63 4.89 16.93
N GLU A 304 -24.91 4.62 17.10
CA GLU A 304 -25.89 4.54 16.01
C GLU A 304 -27.07 5.48 16.27
N ILE A 305 -27.61 6.04 15.22
CA ILE A 305 -28.87 6.78 15.23
C ILE A 305 -29.72 6.37 14.02
N PRO A 306 -31.05 6.54 14.07
CA PRO A 306 -31.89 6.37 12.89
C PRO A 306 -31.41 7.28 11.74
N LEU A 307 -31.32 6.74 10.54
CA LEU A 307 -30.92 7.49 9.36
C LEU A 307 -31.83 8.69 9.10
N SER A 308 -33.12 8.59 9.47
CA SER A 308 -34.08 9.68 9.37
C SER A 308 -33.72 10.91 10.24
N GLU A 309 -33.01 10.71 11.35
CA GLU A 309 -32.52 11.80 12.21
C GLU A 309 -31.29 12.41 11.59
N TYR A 310 -30.38 11.60 11.05
CA TYR A 310 -29.19 12.08 10.36
C TYR A 310 -29.55 12.85 9.08
N LYS A 311 -30.48 12.37 8.26
CA LYS A 311 -30.94 13.01 7.02
C LYS A 311 -31.47 14.43 7.18
N LYS A 312 -32.00 14.79 8.32
CA LYS A 312 -32.44 16.17 8.59
C LYS A 312 -31.29 17.17 8.55
N HIS A 313 -30.05 16.70 8.65
CA HIS A 313 -28.83 17.47 8.64
C HIS A 313 -27.98 17.21 7.38
N GLU A 314 -28.44 16.31 6.49
CA GLU A 314 -27.74 15.92 5.25
C GLU A 314 -27.90 16.90 4.08
N GLU A 315 -28.86 17.82 4.11
CA GLU A 315 -29.22 18.62 2.92
C GLU A 315 -28.06 19.45 2.35
N GLU A 316 -26.97 19.68 3.10
CA GLU A 316 -25.80 20.42 2.64
C GLU A 316 -24.50 19.59 2.53
N HIS A 317 -24.42 18.38 3.11
CA HIS A 317 -23.14 17.69 3.30
C HIS A 317 -23.18 16.19 3.00
N TRP A 318 -23.63 15.78 1.86
CA TRP A 318 -23.49 14.42 1.39
C TRP A 318 -22.35 14.31 0.36
N PRO A 319 -21.45 13.32 0.44
CA PRO A 319 -21.44 12.12 1.29
C PRO A 319 -20.89 12.39 2.70
N ALA A 320 -21.39 11.61 3.68
CA ALA A 320 -20.90 11.63 5.04
C ALA A 320 -19.36 11.55 5.12
N TYR A 321 -18.80 12.08 6.19
CA TYR A 321 -17.37 12.15 6.46
C TYR A 321 -16.79 10.75 6.69
N ARG A 322 -16.41 10.11 5.62
CA ARG A 322 -16.12 8.70 5.55
C ARG A 322 -14.63 8.42 5.39
N ASN A 323 -14.02 7.83 6.41
CA ASN A 323 -12.63 7.35 6.41
C ASN A 323 -12.56 5.82 6.46
N GLU A 324 -13.41 5.12 5.72
CA GLU A 324 -13.55 3.66 5.82
C GLU A 324 -12.62 2.89 4.91
N GLY A 325 -11.82 3.57 4.12
CA GLY A 325 -10.81 2.91 3.29
C GLY A 325 -9.79 2.19 4.15
N ILE A 326 -9.55 0.91 3.85
CA ILE A 326 -8.42 0.18 4.39
C ILE A 326 -7.34 0.10 3.32
N GLY A 327 -6.22 0.78 3.54
CA GLY A 327 -5.06 0.71 2.67
C GLY A 327 -4.31 -0.61 2.82
N PHE A 328 -3.68 -1.10 1.75
CA PHE A 328 -2.72 -2.21 1.86
C PHE A 328 -1.41 -1.76 2.50
N CYS A 329 -1.10 -0.50 2.40
CA CYS A 329 0.07 0.16 2.97
C CYS A 329 -0.33 1.53 3.51
N LEU A 330 0.64 2.29 4.00
CA LEU A 330 0.49 3.70 4.29
C LEU A 330 0.34 4.46 2.96
N ASP A 331 -0.83 4.36 2.37
CA ASP A 331 -1.20 5.01 1.11
C ASP A 331 -1.72 6.41 1.42
N ILE A 332 -0.78 7.27 1.81
CA ILE A 332 -1.06 8.68 2.07
C ILE A 332 -0.47 9.45 0.90
N ASP A 333 -1.33 10.03 0.08
CA ASP A 333 -0.90 10.94 -0.97
C ASP A 333 -0.10 12.09 -0.36
N GLY A 334 1.06 12.38 -0.94
CA GLY A 334 1.96 13.39 -0.40
C GLY A 334 2.57 13.04 0.97
N LEU A 335 2.66 11.74 1.33
CA LEU A 335 3.19 11.28 2.63
C LEU A 335 4.53 11.93 3.00
N GLU A 336 5.43 12.08 2.04
CA GLU A 336 6.74 12.70 2.28
C GLU A 336 6.58 14.18 2.67
N ASP A 337 5.76 14.93 1.95
CA ASP A 337 5.51 16.34 2.22
C ASP A 337 4.75 16.51 3.53
N CYS A 338 3.68 15.73 3.74
CA CYS A 338 2.95 15.71 5.01
C CYS A 338 3.86 15.41 6.20
N THR A 339 4.86 14.53 6.04
CA THR A 339 5.76 14.15 7.15
C THR A 339 6.82 15.22 7.42
N LYS A 340 7.22 15.98 6.39
CA LYS A 340 8.16 17.11 6.53
C LYS A 340 7.52 18.32 7.21
N GLU A 341 6.26 18.60 6.89
CA GLU A 341 5.49 19.68 7.47
C GLU A 341 5.06 19.28 8.89
N LYS A 342 5.40 20.02 9.90
CA LYS A 342 5.03 19.75 11.29
C LYS A 342 3.56 20.10 11.59
N SER A 343 2.70 20.07 10.56
CA SER A 343 1.26 20.34 10.64
C SER A 343 0.48 19.33 9.81
N ASN A 344 -0.82 19.22 10.05
CA ASN A 344 -1.73 18.38 9.27
C ASN A 344 -2.38 19.12 8.08
N ASP A 345 -1.94 20.36 7.77
CA ASP A 345 -2.59 21.17 6.75
C ASP A 345 -2.55 20.49 5.38
N LYS A 346 -1.37 19.99 4.99
CA LYS A 346 -1.22 19.30 3.72
C LYS A 346 -2.04 18.00 3.64
N TYR A 347 -2.14 17.27 4.73
CA TYR A 347 -2.99 16.09 4.82
C TYR A 347 -4.46 16.44 4.56
N PHE A 348 -4.97 17.49 5.20
CA PHE A 348 -6.35 17.90 5.07
C PHE A 348 -6.65 18.57 3.72
N GLU A 349 -5.68 19.26 3.09
CA GLU A 349 -5.82 19.72 1.70
C GLU A 349 -6.12 18.57 0.72
N ILE A 350 -5.55 17.39 0.96
CA ILE A 350 -5.75 16.20 0.12
C ILE A 350 -7.01 15.44 0.57
N ASN A 351 -7.21 15.31 1.89
CA ASN A 351 -8.30 14.54 2.49
C ASN A 351 -9.44 15.46 2.95
N THR A 352 -10.04 16.16 2.00
CA THR A 352 -11.07 17.19 2.25
C THR A 352 -12.36 16.66 2.91
N ASN A 353 -12.59 15.36 2.92
CA ASN A 353 -13.76 14.73 3.55
C ASN A 353 -13.47 14.22 4.98
N ASP A 354 -12.32 14.53 5.55
CA ASP A 354 -11.99 14.11 6.91
C ASP A 354 -12.65 15.05 7.92
N LEU A 355 -13.57 14.52 8.73
CA LEU A 355 -14.29 15.30 9.76
C LEU A 355 -13.35 15.89 10.82
N ARG A 356 -12.10 15.41 10.92
CA ARG A 356 -11.08 15.96 11.82
C ARG A 356 -10.46 17.28 11.29
N ALA A 357 -10.65 17.58 10.01
CA ALA A 357 -10.16 18.82 9.41
C ALA A 357 -10.67 20.06 10.14
N PRO A 358 -9.85 21.12 10.31
CA PRO A 358 -10.26 22.36 10.99
C PRO A 358 -11.48 23.05 10.37
N GLU A 359 -11.61 23.00 9.04
CA GLU A 359 -12.74 23.56 8.32
C GLU A 359 -14.08 22.90 8.68
N HIS A 360 -14.06 21.65 9.13
CA HIS A 360 -15.25 20.88 9.53
C HIS A 360 -15.58 21.00 11.04
N ALA A 361 -14.98 21.96 11.75
CA ALA A 361 -15.20 22.09 13.20
C ALA A 361 -16.69 22.24 13.56
N LYS A 362 -17.44 23.04 12.80
CA LYS A 362 -18.90 23.24 13.01
C LYS A 362 -19.69 21.98 12.72
N ASP A 363 -19.35 21.28 11.64
CA ASP A 363 -20.02 20.04 11.27
C ASP A 363 -19.75 18.96 12.31
N ARG A 364 -18.51 18.91 12.83
CA ARG A 364 -18.14 18.01 13.91
C ARG A 364 -18.93 18.26 15.19
N GLU A 365 -19.15 19.52 15.58
CA GLU A 365 -20.00 19.88 16.72
C GLU A 365 -21.43 19.34 16.55
N ILE A 366 -22.03 19.59 15.37
CA ILE A 366 -23.39 19.14 15.05
C ILE A 366 -23.47 17.60 15.08
N ILE A 367 -22.54 16.94 14.39
CA ILE A 367 -22.51 15.48 14.26
C ILE A 367 -22.27 14.84 15.63
N PHE A 368 -21.28 15.30 16.38
CA PHE A 368 -21.02 14.75 17.72
C PHE A 368 -22.26 14.87 18.62
N LYS A 369 -22.91 16.01 18.63
CA LYS A 369 -24.14 16.23 19.39
C LYS A 369 -25.26 15.28 18.98
N LEU A 370 -25.43 15.00 17.68
CA LEU A 370 -26.42 14.03 17.17
C LEU A 370 -26.17 12.65 17.71
N PHE A 371 -24.93 12.24 17.85
CA PHE A 371 -24.56 10.92 18.38
C PHE A 371 -24.35 10.92 19.92
N GLY A 372 -24.73 11.99 20.61
CA GLY A 372 -24.59 12.09 22.06
C GLY A 372 -23.14 12.23 22.54
N LEU A 373 -22.29 12.80 21.72
CA LEU A 373 -20.89 13.14 22.01
C LEU A 373 -20.74 14.67 22.13
N ASP A 374 -19.60 15.10 22.63
CA ASP A 374 -19.24 16.53 22.74
C ASP A 374 -17.90 16.81 22.04
N ALA A 375 -17.94 17.63 20.99
CA ALA A 375 -16.75 17.98 20.21
C ALA A 375 -15.75 18.87 20.97
N SER A 376 -16.14 19.46 22.12
CA SER A 376 -15.24 20.23 22.98
C SER A 376 -14.41 19.33 23.92
N LEU A 377 -14.79 18.06 24.07
CA LEU A 377 -14.07 17.09 24.88
C LEU A 377 -13.06 16.30 24.03
N ASP A 378 -12.01 15.87 24.68
CA ASP A 378 -11.09 14.91 24.10
C ASP A 378 -11.71 13.50 23.97
N TYR A 379 -10.94 12.56 23.41
CA TYR A 379 -11.39 11.17 23.26
C TYR A 379 -11.82 10.55 24.59
N GLN A 380 -11.03 10.75 25.65
CA GLN A 380 -11.30 10.17 26.97
C GLN A 380 -12.59 10.75 27.59
N GLY A 381 -12.79 12.06 27.47
CA GLY A 381 -14.02 12.72 27.91
C GLY A 381 -15.25 12.17 27.19
N ASN A 382 -15.17 11.98 25.88
CA ASN A 382 -16.23 11.37 25.10
C ASN A 382 -16.47 9.89 25.45
N LEU A 383 -15.41 9.14 25.74
CA LEU A 383 -15.53 7.75 26.18
C LEU A 383 -16.26 7.66 27.54
N GLU A 384 -16.03 8.60 28.44
CA GLU A 384 -16.71 8.66 29.74
C GLU A 384 -18.18 9.01 29.61
N LEU A 385 -18.55 9.95 28.71
CA LEU A 385 -19.94 10.22 28.36
C LEU A 385 -20.69 8.96 27.88
N CYS A 386 -19.99 8.08 27.15
CA CYS A 386 -20.59 6.84 26.67
C CYS A 386 -20.81 5.77 27.74
N LYS A 387 -20.21 5.92 28.94
CA LYS A 387 -20.38 4.98 30.08
C LYS A 387 -21.52 5.36 30.99
N GLN A 388 -22.02 6.59 30.88
CA GLN A 388 -23.17 7.08 31.61
C GLN A 388 -24.48 6.66 30.93
#